data_15395a86b224d99894b88b581b48a0ca
#
_entry.id   15395a86b224d99894b88b581b48a0ca
#
_cell.length_a   1.000
_cell.length_b   1.000
_cell.length_c   1.000
_cell.angle_alpha   90.00
_cell.angle_beta   90.00
_cell.angle_gamma   90.00
#
_symmetry.space_group_name_H-M   'P 1'
#
loop_
_entity.id
_entity.type
_entity.pdbx_description
1 polymer ?
#
loop_
_entity_poly.entity_id
_entity_poly.type
_entity_poly.pdbx_seq_one_letter_code
_entity_poly.pdbx_strand_id
1 'polypeptide(L)'
;TTPESLDDEHAAALPVAGGTAVQALADEARLASGMRVLVNGAAGGVGHYAVRYAKHVGAHVTAVCGPSNVEFVRALGADEALDYTREDWRTAATPFDVIFDTTGHTSWRGCRHALAPDGVWVNTSPDAASVARTLAEKLAARLAGRQRVVAFVLKPGAAAWRRLAKLAEAGALAPHVRATIGLAEVVDAEREMETGHGRGKVVVVPARQVGATARVPVDRR
;
A
#
# COMPACT_ATOMS: atom_id res chain seq x y z
N THR A 1 -21.90 -7.77 4.43
CA THR A 1 -21.62 -9.21 4.60
C THR A 1 -20.16 -9.45 4.28
N THR A 2 -19.53 -10.31 5.05
CA THR A 2 -18.15 -10.81 4.81
C THR A 2 -18.13 -11.55 3.48
N PRO A 3 -17.10 -11.39 2.64
CA PRO A 3 -16.91 -12.20 1.43
C PRO A 3 -16.86 -13.69 1.79
N GLU A 4 -17.59 -14.53 1.08
CA GLU A 4 -17.62 -15.99 1.35
C GLU A 4 -16.27 -16.67 1.11
N SER A 5 -15.43 -16.07 0.28
CA SER A 5 -14.08 -16.56 -0.02
C SER A 5 -13.04 -16.28 1.07
N LEU A 6 -13.37 -15.53 2.10
CA LEU A 6 -12.46 -15.13 3.18
C LEU A 6 -12.96 -15.66 4.52
N ASP A 7 -12.03 -16.18 5.33
CA ASP A 7 -12.27 -16.36 6.75
C ASP A 7 -12.31 -15.03 7.52
N ASP A 8 -12.68 -15.04 8.78
CA ASP A 8 -12.85 -13.83 9.60
C ASP A 8 -11.53 -13.04 9.75
N GLU A 9 -10.39 -13.73 9.86
CA GLU A 9 -9.08 -13.09 10.01
C GLU A 9 -8.68 -12.32 8.74
N HIS A 10 -8.82 -12.95 7.57
CA HIS A 10 -8.56 -12.30 6.30
C HIS A 10 -9.58 -11.20 6.01
N ALA A 11 -10.83 -11.43 6.34
CA ALA A 11 -11.87 -10.41 6.18
C ALA A 11 -11.62 -9.17 7.06
N ALA A 12 -11.14 -9.34 8.30
CA ALA A 12 -10.79 -8.24 9.19
C ALA A 12 -9.60 -7.41 8.66
N ALA A 13 -8.66 -8.03 7.95
CA ALA A 13 -7.49 -7.35 7.39
C ALA A 13 -7.81 -6.44 6.19
N LEU A 14 -8.95 -6.68 5.50
CA LEU A 14 -9.26 -6.08 4.21
C LEU A 14 -9.75 -4.62 4.26
N PRO A 15 -10.69 -4.19 5.14
CA PRO A 15 -11.44 -2.93 4.96
C PRO A 15 -10.57 -1.69 4.86
N VAL A 16 -9.76 -1.40 5.87
CA VAL A 16 -8.98 -0.16 5.91
C VAL A 16 -7.88 -0.15 4.85
N ALA A 17 -7.05 -1.19 4.82
CA ALA A 17 -5.88 -1.21 3.94
C ALA A 17 -6.25 -1.44 2.48
N GLY A 18 -7.14 -2.41 2.20
CA GLY A 18 -7.68 -2.65 0.87
C GLY A 18 -8.52 -1.49 0.36
N GLY A 19 -9.35 -0.90 1.24
CA GLY A 19 -10.13 0.30 0.93
C GLY A 19 -9.27 1.49 0.54
N THR A 20 -8.20 1.73 1.29
CA THR A 20 -7.21 2.78 1.00
C THR A 20 -6.57 2.56 -0.37
N ALA A 21 -6.07 1.36 -0.63
CA ALA A 21 -5.41 1.05 -1.89
C ALA A 21 -6.36 1.21 -3.09
N VAL A 22 -7.56 0.61 -3.00
CA VAL A 22 -8.54 0.64 -4.12
C VAL A 22 -9.07 2.04 -4.37
N GLN A 23 -9.52 2.77 -3.35
CA GLN A 23 -10.07 4.11 -3.57
C GLN A 23 -8.99 5.08 -4.06
N ALA A 24 -7.80 5.03 -3.48
CA ALA A 24 -6.71 5.92 -3.90
C ALA A 24 -6.29 5.68 -5.36
N LEU A 25 -6.15 4.43 -5.76
CA LEU A 25 -5.73 4.09 -7.12
C LEU A 25 -6.86 4.24 -8.15
N ALA A 26 -8.08 3.80 -7.82
CA ALA A 26 -9.20 3.86 -8.75
C ALA A 26 -9.84 5.25 -8.84
N ASP A 27 -10.19 5.82 -7.69
CA ASP A 27 -11.06 7.01 -7.67
C ASP A 27 -10.23 8.30 -7.76
N GLU A 28 -9.05 8.34 -7.13
CA GLU A 28 -8.20 9.53 -7.14
C GLU A 28 -7.15 9.48 -8.26
N ALA A 29 -6.39 8.39 -8.38
CA ALA A 29 -5.37 8.27 -9.43
C ALA A 29 -5.96 7.89 -10.80
N ARG A 30 -7.15 7.27 -10.83
CA ARG A 30 -7.80 6.76 -12.04
C ARG A 30 -6.92 5.77 -12.80
N LEU A 31 -6.25 4.88 -12.04
CA LEU A 31 -5.36 3.88 -12.60
C LEU A 31 -6.12 2.99 -13.60
N ALA A 32 -5.53 2.81 -14.76
CA ALA A 32 -6.11 2.04 -15.86
C ALA A 32 -5.11 1.05 -16.46
N SER A 33 -5.60 0.14 -17.28
CA SER A 33 -4.76 -0.81 -18.01
C SER A 33 -3.71 -0.10 -18.86
N GLY A 34 -2.50 -0.63 -18.86
CA GLY A 34 -1.35 -0.11 -19.61
C GLY A 34 -0.62 1.05 -18.92
N MET A 35 -1.18 1.67 -17.87
CA MET A 35 -0.47 2.69 -17.09
C MET A 35 0.69 2.07 -16.29
N ARG A 36 1.73 2.87 -16.07
CA ARG A 36 2.87 2.53 -15.21
C ARG A 36 2.64 3.08 -13.82
N VAL A 37 2.61 2.19 -12.81
CA VAL A 37 2.46 2.59 -11.42
C VAL A 37 3.65 2.15 -10.59
N LEU A 38 4.20 3.06 -9.80
CA LEU A 38 5.15 2.76 -8.75
C LEU A 38 4.42 2.69 -7.41
N VAL A 39 4.62 1.59 -6.67
CA VAL A 39 4.11 1.41 -5.30
C VAL A 39 5.28 1.46 -4.33
N ASN A 40 5.42 2.55 -3.59
CA ASN A 40 6.43 2.71 -2.54
C ASN A 40 5.91 2.17 -1.21
N GLY A 41 6.66 1.26 -0.58
CA GLY A 41 6.21 0.48 0.57
C GLY A 41 5.33 -0.71 0.18
N ALA A 42 5.63 -1.33 -0.97
CA ALA A 42 4.81 -2.36 -1.62
C ALA A 42 4.54 -3.61 -0.77
N ALA A 43 5.43 -3.97 0.16
CA ALA A 43 5.25 -5.12 1.04
C ALA A 43 4.34 -4.83 2.25
N GLY A 44 4.09 -3.56 2.56
CA GLY A 44 3.35 -3.14 3.75
C GLY A 44 1.86 -3.41 3.71
N GLY A 45 1.18 -2.98 4.79
CA GLY A 45 -0.24 -3.24 5.01
C GLY A 45 -1.19 -2.68 3.95
N VAL A 46 -0.86 -1.55 3.30
CA VAL A 46 -1.61 -0.97 2.18
C VAL A 46 -0.98 -1.37 0.84
N GLY A 47 0.36 -1.40 0.80
CA GLY A 47 1.13 -1.61 -0.43
C GLY A 47 0.83 -2.94 -1.12
N HIS A 48 0.71 -4.04 -0.37
CA HIS A 48 0.43 -5.34 -0.97
C HIS A 48 -0.94 -5.40 -1.68
N TYR A 49 -1.95 -4.69 -1.16
CA TYR A 49 -3.23 -4.55 -1.87
C TYR A 49 -3.11 -3.64 -3.09
N ALA A 50 -2.28 -2.59 -3.01
CA ALA A 50 -2.05 -1.70 -4.14
C ALA A 50 -1.41 -2.44 -5.32
N VAL A 51 -0.40 -3.28 -5.06
CA VAL A 51 0.22 -4.14 -6.09
C VAL A 51 -0.82 -5.06 -6.72
N ARG A 52 -1.58 -5.81 -5.92
CA ARG A 52 -2.60 -6.73 -6.42
C ARG A 52 -3.69 -6.02 -7.23
N TYR A 53 -4.20 -4.90 -6.71
CA TYR A 53 -5.22 -4.13 -7.41
C TYR A 53 -4.69 -3.56 -8.74
N ALA A 54 -3.49 -3.01 -8.75
CA ALA A 54 -2.87 -2.49 -9.96
C ALA A 54 -2.69 -3.57 -11.03
N LYS A 55 -2.27 -4.77 -10.64
CA LYS A 55 -2.18 -5.92 -11.55
C LYS A 55 -3.56 -6.35 -12.05
N HIS A 56 -4.57 -6.37 -11.19
CA HIS A 56 -5.94 -6.71 -11.58
C HIS A 56 -6.49 -5.77 -12.66
N VAL A 57 -6.18 -4.48 -12.61
CA VAL A 57 -6.60 -3.52 -13.65
C VAL A 57 -5.70 -3.54 -14.89
N GLY A 58 -4.63 -4.32 -14.91
CA GLY A 58 -3.73 -4.47 -16.07
C GLY A 58 -2.67 -3.36 -16.17
N ALA A 59 -2.31 -2.74 -15.05
CA ALA A 59 -1.20 -1.78 -15.00
C ALA A 59 0.16 -2.50 -14.96
N HIS A 60 1.21 -1.81 -15.41
CA HIS A 60 2.60 -2.21 -15.20
C HIS A 60 3.07 -1.73 -13.82
N VAL A 61 3.42 -2.65 -12.94
CA VAL A 61 3.69 -2.37 -11.53
C VAL A 61 5.17 -2.48 -11.21
N THR A 62 5.76 -1.38 -10.77
CA THR A 62 7.07 -1.32 -10.11
C THR A 62 6.86 -1.23 -8.60
N ALA A 63 7.28 -2.25 -7.86
CA ALA A 63 7.13 -2.35 -6.42
C ALA A 63 8.44 -2.00 -5.72
N VAL A 64 8.42 -1.02 -4.80
CA VAL A 64 9.59 -0.64 -3.99
C VAL A 64 9.44 -1.20 -2.58
N CYS A 65 10.45 -1.93 -2.13
CA CYS A 65 10.46 -2.58 -0.81
C CYS A 65 11.89 -2.76 -0.29
N GLY A 66 12.04 -3.26 0.94
CA GLY A 66 13.33 -3.70 1.47
C GLY A 66 13.77 -5.05 0.90
N PRO A 67 15.06 -5.41 1.05
CA PRO A 67 15.67 -6.58 0.41
C PRO A 67 14.97 -7.90 0.75
N SER A 68 14.54 -8.09 1.99
CA SER A 68 13.83 -9.30 2.44
C SER A 68 12.44 -9.47 1.82
N ASN A 69 11.90 -8.44 1.16
CA ASN A 69 10.55 -8.41 0.62
C ASN A 69 10.47 -8.48 -0.92
N VAL A 70 11.61 -8.54 -1.61
CA VAL A 70 11.66 -8.54 -3.09
C VAL A 70 10.89 -9.72 -3.69
N GLU A 71 11.13 -10.93 -3.20
CA GLU A 71 10.41 -12.12 -3.69
C GLU A 71 8.93 -12.08 -3.33
N PHE A 72 8.58 -11.52 -2.17
CA PHE A 72 7.19 -11.36 -1.77
C PHE A 72 6.42 -10.46 -2.73
N VAL A 73 6.94 -9.27 -3.07
CA VAL A 73 6.24 -8.35 -3.97
C VAL A 73 6.17 -8.87 -5.41
N ARG A 74 7.17 -9.66 -5.86
CA ARG A 74 7.08 -10.40 -7.12
C ARG A 74 5.96 -11.42 -7.11
N ALA A 75 5.82 -12.17 -6.03
CA ALA A 75 4.72 -13.13 -5.86
C ALA A 75 3.34 -12.47 -5.80
N LEU A 76 3.24 -11.20 -5.43
CA LEU A 76 2.01 -10.41 -5.52
C LEU A 76 1.65 -10.04 -6.95
N GLY A 77 2.58 -10.21 -7.90
CA GLY A 77 2.40 -9.93 -9.32
C GLY A 77 3.11 -8.66 -9.81
N ALA A 78 4.00 -8.03 -9.02
CA ALA A 78 4.78 -6.90 -9.50
C ALA A 78 5.64 -7.29 -10.72
N ASP A 79 5.66 -6.46 -11.76
CA ASP A 79 6.48 -6.65 -12.95
C ASP A 79 7.95 -6.35 -12.67
N GLU A 80 8.18 -5.33 -11.84
CA GLU A 80 9.51 -4.95 -11.36
C GLU A 80 9.49 -4.85 -9.83
N ALA A 81 10.55 -5.31 -9.17
CA ALA A 81 10.72 -5.19 -7.72
C ALA A 81 12.07 -4.56 -7.42
N LEU A 82 12.05 -3.38 -6.82
CA LEU A 82 13.22 -2.56 -6.51
C LEU A 82 13.50 -2.60 -5.00
N ASP A 83 14.75 -2.94 -4.67
CA ASP A 83 15.28 -2.81 -3.33
C ASP A 83 15.76 -1.36 -3.11
N TYR A 84 15.08 -0.61 -2.25
CA TYR A 84 15.39 0.80 -1.99
C TYR A 84 16.78 1.01 -1.35
N THR A 85 17.41 -0.04 -0.84
CA THR A 85 18.77 0.05 -0.28
C THR A 85 19.86 0.01 -1.36
N ARG A 86 19.49 -0.40 -2.57
CA ARG A 86 20.41 -0.59 -3.71
C ARG A 86 20.10 0.31 -4.90
N GLU A 87 18.83 0.67 -5.06
CA GLU A 87 18.35 1.37 -6.25
C GLU A 87 17.49 2.58 -5.86
N ASP A 88 17.76 3.72 -6.45
CA ASP A 88 16.91 4.90 -6.30
C ASP A 88 15.87 4.95 -7.44
N TRP A 89 14.66 4.52 -7.15
CA TRP A 89 13.55 4.51 -8.10
C TRP A 89 13.20 5.90 -8.68
N ARG A 90 13.63 6.99 -8.03
CA ARG A 90 13.42 8.37 -8.51
C ARG A 90 14.24 8.68 -9.76
N THR A 91 15.25 7.87 -10.07
CA THR A 91 16.09 7.98 -11.26
C THR A 91 15.61 7.12 -12.43
N ALA A 92 14.39 6.57 -12.35
CA ALA A 92 13.83 5.72 -13.41
C ALA A 92 13.84 6.44 -14.76
N ALA A 93 14.34 5.75 -15.78
CA ALA A 93 14.44 6.29 -17.13
C ALA A 93 13.06 6.51 -17.79
N THR A 94 12.07 5.70 -17.44
CA THR A 94 10.70 5.82 -17.94
C THR A 94 9.79 6.35 -16.84
N PRO A 95 9.12 7.49 -17.04
CA PRO A 95 8.24 8.07 -16.03
C PRO A 95 7.05 7.18 -15.66
N PHE A 96 6.54 7.36 -14.44
CA PHE A 96 5.34 6.70 -13.92
C PHE A 96 4.10 7.58 -14.12
N ASP A 97 3.00 6.99 -14.53
CA ASP A 97 1.69 7.66 -14.55
C ASP A 97 1.16 7.88 -13.14
N VAL A 98 1.47 6.94 -12.25
CA VAL A 98 1.08 7.01 -10.83
C VAL A 98 2.26 6.64 -9.94
N ILE A 99 2.55 7.47 -8.93
CA ILE A 99 3.39 7.12 -7.79
C ILE A 99 2.49 7.04 -6.57
N PHE A 100 2.36 5.83 -6.03
CA PHE A 100 1.56 5.54 -4.85
C PHE A 100 2.47 5.33 -3.64
N ASP A 101 2.53 6.34 -2.76
CA ASP A 101 3.39 6.33 -1.58
C ASP A 101 2.62 5.95 -0.32
N THR A 102 3.00 4.83 0.30
CA THR A 102 2.43 4.34 1.56
C THR A 102 3.35 4.53 2.74
N THR A 103 4.55 5.08 2.52
CA THR A 103 5.58 5.21 3.56
C THR A 103 5.55 6.56 4.27
N GLY A 104 5.06 7.62 3.61
CA GLY A 104 5.11 8.98 4.10
C GLY A 104 6.50 9.62 4.06
N HIS A 105 7.53 8.90 3.64
CA HIS A 105 8.92 9.39 3.62
C HIS A 105 9.29 10.11 2.32
N THR A 106 8.39 10.18 1.35
CA THR A 106 8.64 10.90 0.10
C THR A 106 7.78 12.16 0.00
N SER A 107 8.10 12.98 -0.98
CA SER A 107 7.35 14.19 -1.30
C SER A 107 7.22 14.30 -2.82
N TRP A 108 6.17 14.99 -3.30
CA TRP A 108 6.04 15.24 -4.73
C TRP A 108 7.26 15.94 -5.31
N ARG A 109 7.81 16.95 -4.61
CA ARG A 109 9.01 17.66 -5.07
C ARG A 109 10.21 16.75 -5.25
N GLY A 110 10.37 15.75 -4.35
CA GLY A 110 11.47 14.79 -4.40
C GLY A 110 11.33 13.75 -5.50
N CYS A 111 10.12 13.49 -6.00
CA CYS A 111 9.87 12.44 -6.99
C CYS A 111 9.21 12.93 -8.30
N ARG A 112 8.93 14.22 -8.45
CA ARG A 112 8.24 14.78 -9.62
C ARG A 112 8.92 14.48 -10.96
N HIS A 113 10.23 14.28 -10.96
CA HIS A 113 10.99 13.94 -12.17
C HIS A 113 10.73 12.52 -12.65
N ALA A 114 10.35 11.62 -11.73
CA ALA A 114 9.95 10.26 -12.04
C ALA A 114 8.46 10.14 -12.44
N LEU A 115 7.68 11.22 -12.31
CA LEU A 115 6.28 11.28 -12.77
C LEU A 115 6.18 11.73 -14.23
N ALA A 116 5.25 11.12 -14.95
CA ALA A 116 4.83 11.60 -16.26
C ALA A 116 4.29 13.04 -16.18
N PRO A 117 4.25 13.80 -17.31
CA PRO A 117 3.75 15.17 -17.32
C PRO A 117 2.35 15.35 -16.74
N ASP A 118 1.46 14.38 -16.92
CA ASP A 118 0.09 14.33 -16.36
C ASP A 118 -0.03 13.36 -15.18
N GLY A 119 1.09 12.89 -14.63
CA GLY A 119 1.15 11.88 -13.60
C GLY A 119 0.57 12.32 -12.25
N VAL A 120 0.22 11.36 -11.43
CA VAL A 120 -0.40 11.56 -10.11
C VAL A 120 0.49 10.98 -9.02
N TRP A 121 0.88 11.82 -8.06
CA TRP A 121 1.48 11.37 -6.81
C TRP A 121 0.40 11.29 -5.72
N VAL A 122 0.27 10.11 -5.10
CA VAL A 122 -0.71 9.83 -4.04
C VAL A 122 0.02 9.44 -2.77
N ASN A 123 -0.20 10.17 -1.69
CA ASN A 123 0.28 9.86 -0.34
C ASN A 123 -0.87 9.35 0.52
N THR A 124 -0.70 8.20 1.16
CA THR A 124 -1.69 7.56 2.03
C THR A 124 -1.30 7.55 3.51
N SER A 125 -0.21 8.23 3.87
CA SER A 125 0.28 8.35 5.26
C SER A 125 0.32 9.83 5.69
N PRO A 126 -0.82 10.55 5.69
CA PRO A 126 -0.82 11.95 6.06
C PRO A 126 -0.75 12.10 7.58
N ASP A 127 0.39 12.54 8.11
CA ASP A 127 0.48 13.20 9.41
C ASP A 127 0.15 14.69 9.29
N ALA A 128 -0.02 15.39 10.40
CA ALA A 128 -0.39 16.81 10.37
C ALA A 128 0.63 17.68 9.62
N ALA A 129 1.92 17.38 9.71
CA ALA A 129 2.98 18.11 9.01
C ALA A 129 2.96 17.78 7.50
N SER A 130 2.68 16.52 7.13
CA SER A 130 2.57 16.12 5.74
C SER A 130 1.33 16.67 5.06
N VAL A 131 0.23 16.91 5.79
CA VAL A 131 -0.97 17.55 5.22
C VAL A 131 -0.67 18.98 4.78
N ALA A 132 -0.05 19.80 5.64
CA ALA A 132 0.32 21.18 5.28
C ALA A 132 1.30 21.20 4.10
N ARG A 133 2.32 20.32 4.12
CA ARG A 133 3.26 20.15 3.00
C ARG A 133 2.54 19.75 1.72
N THR A 134 1.65 18.78 1.78
CA THR A 134 0.91 18.29 0.60
C THR A 134 0.00 19.37 0.01
N LEU A 135 -0.60 20.24 0.83
CA LEU A 135 -1.38 21.38 0.34
C LEU A 135 -0.50 22.37 -0.43
N ALA A 136 0.69 22.71 0.10
CA ALA A 136 1.65 23.55 -0.59
C ALA A 136 2.17 22.92 -1.90
N GLU A 137 2.43 21.62 -1.87
CA GLU A 137 2.84 20.86 -3.06
C GLU A 137 1.73 20.76 -4.11
N LYS A 138 0.47 20.63 -3.69
CA LYS A 138 -0.70 20.64 -4.59
C LYS A 138 -0.81 21.99 -5.33
N LEU A 139 -0.58 23.10 -4.62
CA LEU A 139 -0.54 24.42 -5.25
C LEU A 139 0.66 24.55 -6.20
N ALA A 140 1.84 24.12 -5.76
CA ALA A 140 3.06 24.17 -6.58
C ALA A 140 2.93 23.30 -7.84
N ALA A 141 2.37 22.12 -7.75
CA ALA A 141 2.14 21.23 -8.89
C ALA A 141 1.18 21.85 -9.92
N ARG A 142 0.11 22.52 -9.45
CA ARG A 142 -0.83 23.26 -10.32
C ARG A 142 -0.17 24.42 -11.06
N LEU A 143 0.78 25.09 -10.43
CA LEU A 143 1.49 26.22 -11.04
C LEU A 143 2.61 25.75 -11.97
N ALA A 144 3.21 24.58 -11.69
CA ALA A 144 4.36 24.07 -12.45
C ALA A 144 3.98 23.23 -13.67
N GLY A 145 2.72 22.78 -13.79
CA GLY A 145 2.32 21.93 -14.90
C GLY A 145 1.00 21.18 -14.65
N ARG A 146 0.86 19.96 -15.23
CA ARG A 146 -0.36 19.17 -15.18
C ARG A 146 -0.31 18.01 -14.17
N GLN A 147 0.82 17.82 -13.50
CA GLN A 147 0.94 16.78 -12.45
C GLN A 147 -0.02 17.05 -11.30
N ARG A 148 -0.54 15.96 -10.71
CA ARG A 148 -1.50 16.02 -9.61
C ARG A 148 -0.87 15.49 -8.33
N VAL A 149 -1.23 16.13 -7.20
CA VAL A 149 -0.80 15.75 -5.86
C VAL A 149 -2.05 15.45 -5.03
N VAL A 150 -2.10 14.25 -4.44
CA VAL A 150 -3.24 13.77 -3.65
C VAL A 150 -2.74 13.32 -2.27
N ALA A 151 -3.23 13.96 -1.19
CA ALA A 151 -3.22 13.38 0.15
C ALA A 151 -4.51 12.59 0.30
N PHE A 152 -4.39 11.28 0.41
CA PHE A 152 -5.57 10.42 0.43
C PHE A 152 -5.96 10.04 1.86
N VAL A 153 -7.24 10.18 2.16
CA VAL A 153 -7.88 9.67 3.37
C VAL A 153 -9.03 8.79 2.96
N LEU A 154 -9.10 7.58 3.53
CA LEU A 154 -10.15 6.61 3.25
C LEU A 154 -11.53 7.20 3.53
N LYS A 155 -12.44 7.08 2.57
CA LYS A 155 -13.84 7.48 2.68
C LYS A 155 -14.69 6.23 2.91
N PRO A 156 -15.13 5.96 4.16
CA PRO A 156 -15.93 4.78 4.44
C PRO A 156 -17.31 4.90 3.81
N GLY A 157 -17.89 3.77 3.38
CA GLY A 157 -19.24 3.75 2.82
C GLY A 157 -19.65 2.39 2.28
N ALA A 158 -20.94 2.11 2.28
CA ALA A 158 -21.47 0.81 1.88
C ALA A 158 -21.11 0.42 0.44
N ALA A 159 -21.04 1.40 -0.47
CA ALA A 159 -20.63 1.13 -1.85
C ALA A 159 -19.16 0.72 -1.95
N ALA A 160 -18.29 1.38 -1.17
CA ALA A 160 -16.87 1.04 -1.10
C ALA A 160 -16.67 -0.38 -0.57
N TRP A 161 -17.38 -0.74 0.51
CA TRP A 161 -17.28 -2.08 1.09
C TRP A 161 -17.79 -3.17 0.16
N ARG A 162 -18.91 -2.94 -0.54
CA ARG A 162 -19.40 -3.87 -1.58
C ARG A 162 -18.40 -4.06 -2.72
N ARG A 163 -17.71 -2.99 -3.13
CA ARG A 163 -16.66 -3.05 -4.16
C ARG A 163 -15.50 -3.92 -3.69
N LEU A 164 -15.03 -3.72 -2.46
CA LEU A 164 -13.95 -4.54 -1.87
C LEU A 164 -14.33 -6.01 -1.78
N ALA A 165 -15.54 -6.31 -1.32
CA ALA A 165 -16.03 -7.69 -1.24
C ALA A 165 -16.00 -8.37 -2.62
N LYS A 166 -16.50 -7.71 -3.66
CA LYS A 166 -16.47 -8.24 -5.03
C LYS A 166 -15.04 -8.47 -5.55
N LEU A 167 -14.12 -7.56 -5.26
CA LEU A 167 -12.71 -7.71 -5.64
C LEU A 167 -12.03 -8.87 -4.89
N ALA A 168 -12.37 -9.06 -3.62
CA ALA A 168 -11.88 -10.19 -2.84
C ALA A 168 -12.44 -11.53 -3.36
N GLU A 169 -13.73 -11.61 -3.62
CA GLU A 169 -14.40 -12.80 -4.21
C GLU A 169 -13.83 -13.15 -5.60
N ALA A 170 -13.45 -12.14 -6.38
CA ALA A 170 -12.76 -12.34 -7.65
C ALA A 170 -11.26 -12.71 -7.53
N GLY A 171 -10.72 -12.83 -6.31
CA GLY A 171 -9.31 -13.12 -6.06
C GLY A 171 -8.36 -11.94 -6.33
N ALA A 172 -8.89 -10.79 -6.74
CA ALA A 172 -8.11 -9.59 -7.05
C ALA A 172 -7.47 -8.95 -5.80
N LEU A 173 -8.09 -9.14 -4.65
CA LEU A 173 -7.62 -8.61 -3.36
C LEU A 173 -7.53 -9.74 -2.32
N ALA A 174 -6.50 -10.56 -2.40
CA ALA A 174 -6.22 -11.53 -1.35
C ALA A 174 -5.42 -10.87 -0.22
N PRO A 175 -5.95 -10.79 1.01
CA PRO A 175 -5.21 -10.27 2.15
C PRO A 175 -3.99 -11.12 2.45
N HIS A 176 -2.86 -10.50 2.79
CA HIS A 176 -1.73 -11.20 3.37
C HIS A 176 -1.71 -10.94 4.87
N VAL A 177 -2.17 -11.92 5.64
CA VAL A 177 -2.11 -11.91 7.10
C VAL A 177 -0.80 -12.57 7.53
N ARG A 178 0.15 -11.76 8.02
CA ARG A 178 1.46 -12.23 8.48
C ARG A 178 1.36 -12.97 9.80
N ALA A 179 0.52 -12.48 10.68
CA ALA A 179 0.32 -13.07 12.01
C ALA A 179 -1.09 -12.80 12.52
N THR A 180 -1.60 -13.75 13.29
CA THR A 180 -2.79 -13.61 14.11
C THR A 180 -2.40 -13.72 15.57
N ILE A 181 -2.66 -12.67 16.36
CA ILE A 181 -2.18 -12.53 17.74
C ILE A 181 -3.33 -12.31 18.71
N GLY A 182 -3.08 -12.56 20.00
CA GLY A 182 -3.99 -12.19 21.09
C GLY A 182 -3.76 -10.75 21.58
N LEU A 183 -4.68 -10.25 22.43
CA LEU A 183 -4.57 -8.89 22.98
C LEU A 183 -3.28 -8.64 23.76
N ALA A 184 -2.75 -9.66 24.45
CA ALA A 184 -1.53 -9.53 25.23
C ALA A 184 -0.27 -9.26 24.39
N GLU A 185 -0.31 -9.59 23.10
CA GLU A 185 0.83 -9.48 22.17
C GLU A 185 0.81 -8.18 21.36
N VAL A 186 -0.24 -7.34 21.49
CA VAL A 186 -0.44 -6.14 20.65
C VAL A 186 0.72 -5.16 20.78
N VAL A 187 1.20 -4.90 22.00
CA VAL A 187 2.30 -3.94 22.24
C VAL A 187 3.60 -4.38 21.55
N ASP A 188 3.90 -5.66 21.59
CA ASP A 188 5.10 -6.20 20.94
C ASP A 188 4.96 -6.18 19.40
N ALA A 189 3.77 -6.49 18.89
CA ALA A 189 3.47 -6.38 17.46
C ALA A 189 3.55 -4.92 16.96
N GLU A 190 3.09 -3.95 17.74
CA GLU A 190 3.22 -2.52 17.40
C GLU A 190 4.67 -2.09 17.35
N ARG A 191 5.49 -2.46 18.35
CA ARG A 191 6.93 -2.17 18.35
C ARG A 191 7.63 -2.75 17.13
N GLU A 192 7.25 -3.96 16.72
CA GLU A 192 7.79 -4.55 15.50
C GLU A 192 7.36 -3.77 14.25
N MET A 193 6.09 -3.37 14.17
CA MET A 193 5.59 -2.56 13.03
C MET A 193 6.27 -1.19 12.93
N GLU A 194 6.65 -0.57 14.06
CA GLU A 194 7.40 0.69 14.09
C GLU A 194 8.78 0.57 13.43
N THR A 195 9.36 -0.62 13.34
CA THR A 195 10.61 -0.84 12.59
C THR A 195 10.47 -0.63 11.08
N GLY A 196 9.24 -0.57 10.56
CA GLY A 196 8.95 -0.32 9.15
C GLY A 196 9.23 -1.49 8.19
N HIS A 197 9.61 -2.66 8.69
CA HIS A 197 10.02 -3.80 7.86
C HIS A 197 8.97 -4.92 7.74
N GLY A 198 7.76 -4.69 8.26
CA GLY A 198 6.69 -5.69 8.26
C GLY A 198 6.10 -5.98 6.88
N ARG A 199 5.59 -7.21 6.69
CA ARG A 199 4.79 -7.63 5.52
C ARG A 199 3.31 -7.63 5.86
N GLY A 200 2.45 -7.23 4.94
CA GLY A 200 1.00 -7.41 5.03
C GLY A 200 0.39 -6.88 6.32
N LYS A 201 -0.48 -7.68 6.92
CA LYS A 201 -1.29 -7.31 8.08
C LYS A 201 -1.04 -8.23 9.28
N VAL A 202 -1.23 -7.67 10.48
CA VAL A 202 -1.40 -8.42 11.73
C VAL A 202 -2.86 -8.32 12.14
N VAL A 203 -3.46 -9.44 12.52
CA VAL A 203 -4.85 -9.51 12.99
C VAL A 203 -4.86 -9.84 14.47
N VAL A 204 -5.65 -9.09 15.23
CA VAL A 204 -5.83 -9.34 16.67
C VAL A 204 -7.13 -10.09 16.90
N VAL A 205 -7.06 -11.25 17.57
CA VAL A 205 -8.23 -12.05 17.96
C VAL A 205 -8.37 -11.99 19.48
N PRO A 206 -9.36 -11.27 20.01
CA PRO A 206 -9.47 -11.01 21.46
C PRO A 206 -9.66 -12.26 22.31
N ALA A 207 -10.30 -13.29 21.77
CA ALA A 207 -10.59 -14.55 22.48
C ALA A 207 -9.48 -15.59 22.41
N ARG A 208 -8.37 -15.32 21.69
CA ARG A 208 -7.25 -16.26 21.59
C ARG A 208 -6.51 -16.28 22.91
N GLN A 209 -6.72 -17.31 23.73
CA GLN A 209 -5.83 -17.59 24.84
C GLN A 209 -4.44 -17.90 24.27
N VAL A 210 -3.43 -17.23 24.80
CA VAL A 210 -2.03 -17.48 24.45
C VAL A 210 -1.65 -18.87 24.93
N GLY A 211 -1.93 -19.87 24.12
CA GLY A 211 -1.35 -21.19 24.22
C GLY A 211 0.00 -21.14 23.51
N ALA A 212 1.05 -21.40 24.23
CA ALA A 212 2.45 -21.43 23.85
C ALA A 212 2.75 -21.52 22.34
N THR A 213 3.67 -20.65 21.89
CA THR A 213 4.43 -20.71 20.63
C THR A 213 3.75 -20.21 19.35
N ALA A 214 3.55 -18.89 19.26
CA ALA A 214 3.81 -18.24 17.99
C ALA A 214 4.81 -17.11 18.28
N ARG A 215 6.09 -17.46 18.41
CA ARG A 215 7.16 -16.45 18.34
C ARG A 215 7.12 -15.93 16.92
N VAL A 216 6.78 -14.65 16.77
CA VAL A 216 7.03 -13.92 15.54
C VAL A 216 8.52 -14.09 15.26
N PRO A 217 8.94 -14.59 14.07
CA PRO A 217 10.34 -14.70 13.77
C PRO A 217 10.92 -13.28 13.72
N VAL A 218 11.68 -12.91 14.73
CA VAL A 218 12.51 -11.71 14.67
C VAL A 218 13.65 -12.07 13.72
N ASP A 219 13.55 -11.61 12.49
CA ASP A 219 14.64 -11.70 11.52
C ASP A 219 15.75 -10.78 12.01
N ARG A 220 16.66 -11.36 12.80
CA ARG A 220 17.91 -10.70 13.22
C ARG A 220 18.90 -10.86 12.05
N ARG A 221 18.92 -9.89 11.15
CA ARG A 221 20.16 -9.50 10.42
C ARG A 221 19.97 -8.15 9.73
#